data_ec586d7eb84c7c017be1cea0b3cc0f24
#
_entry.id   ec586d7eb84c7c017be1cea0b3cc0f24
#
_cell.length_a   1.000
_cell.length_b   1.000
_cell.length_c   1.000
_cell.angle_alpha   90.00
_cell.angle_beta   90.00
_cell.angle_gamma   90.00
#
_symmetry.space_group_name_H-M   'P 1'
#
loop_
_entity.id
_entity.type
_entity.pdbx_description
1 polymer ?
#
loop_
_entity_poly.entity_id
_entity_poly.type
_entity_poly.pdbx_seq_one_letter_code
_entity_poly.pdbx_strand_id
1 'polypeptide(L)'
;MAKTVIPLARVASSLAIPVDRTADSTGPLADILARPLRDLRISVTDRCNFRCTYCMPRDVFGDDYEFLPHGEVLTFEEIVRLARVFHGLGVQKVRLTGGEPLLRKGIDRLVALLREALPEIDLTLTTNGSALKAQARALKAAGLDRITVSLDSLDDATFRRMNDADFPVARVLEGIDAAGAAGLVPIKVNMVVKRGVNDHQVADMAAHFRGTGHIVRFIEFMDVGSTNGWRMDDVIPSAEVVRRVAERFPVEPAVANYVGEVAERWRYLDGGGEIGVISSVTEAFCSTCTRARLSTDGRLYTCLFAQDGYDLKALVRGGREDAAIAQALRAIWHRREDRYSQIRTDETAKARKVEMSFIGG
;
A
#
# COMPACT_ATOMS: atom_id res chain seq x y z
N MET A 1 36.09 5.39 8.25
CA MET A 1 35.22 6.60 8.27
C MET A 1 33.78 6.11 8.36
N ALA A 2 33.10 6.37 9.46
CA ALA A 2 31.71 6.01 9.63
C ALA A 2 30.87 6.84 8.64
N LYS A 3 30.17 6.17 7.72
CA LYS A 3 29.19 6.83 6.85
C LYS A 3 28.01 7.24 7.73
N THR A 4 27.84 8.53 7.96
CA THR A 4 26.63 9.04 8.61
C THR A 4 25.46 8.81 7.66
N VAL A 5 24.69 7.79 7.91
CA VAL A 5 23.43 7.52 7.16
C VAL A 5 22.39 8.51 7.69
N ILE A 6 22.13 9.57 6.94
CA ILE A 6 20.99 10.47 7.25
C ILE A 6 19.74 9.72 6.84
N PRO A 7 18.80 9.41 7.78
CA PRO A 7 17.55 8.73 7.45
C PRO A 7 16.80 9.50 6.35
N LEU A 8 16.47 8.85 5.25
CA LEU A 8 15.76 9.48 4.12
C LEU A 8 14.43 10.14 4.54
N ALA A 9 13.78 9.61 5.59
CA ALA A 9 12.60 10.21 6.19
C ALA A 9 12.83 11.64 6.74
N ARG A 10 14.06 11.98 7.16
CA ARG A 10 14.40 13.33 7.67
C ARG A 10 14.65 14.36 6.55
N VAL A 11 14.68 13.93 5.31
CA VAL A 11 15.01 14.79 4.15
C VAL A 11 13.76 15.16 3.34
N ALA A 12 12.57 14.61 3.65
CA ALA A 12 11.33 15.05 3.00
C ALA A 12 11.04 16.49 3.44
N SER A 13 11.07 17.42 2.49
CA SER A 13 10.65 18.80 2.74
C SER A 13 9.14 18.84 2.98
N SER A 14 8.70 19.74 3.85
CA SER A 14 7.26 19.94 4.07
C SER A 14 6.75 20.94 3.05
N LEU A 15 5.79 20.50 2.23
CA LEU A 15 5.09 21.41 1.34
C LEU A 15 4.23 22.38 2.15
N ALA A 16 4.21 23.63 1.74
CA ALA A 16 3.26 24.61 2.29
C ALA A 16 1.83 24.18 1.93
N ILE A 17 0.96 24.15 2.91
CA ILE A 17 -0.48 23.87 2.68
C ILE A 17 -1.05 25.04 1.87
N PRO A 18 -1.65 24.77 0.69
CA PRO A 18 -2.21 25.82 -0.14
C PRO A 18 -3.35 26.55 0.59
N VAL A 19 -3.44 27.86 0.40
CA VAL A 19 -4.62 28.61 0.80
C VAL A 19 -5.58 28.64 -0.38
N ASP A 20 -6.72 27.98 -0.25
CA ASP A 20 -7.78 28.02 -1.25
C ASP A 20 -8.98 28.79 -0.67
N ARG A 21 -9.25 29.95 -1.25
CA ARG A 21 -10.40 30.79 -0.86
C ARG A 21 -11.69 30.35 -1.57
N THR A 22 -11.59 29.41 -2.53
CA THR A 22 -12.74 28.89 -3.29
C THR A 22 -13.22 27.53 -2.78
N ALA A 23 -12.62 27.02 -1.71
CA ALA A 23 -12.86 25.67 -1.17
C ALA A 23 -14.23 25.48 -0.47
N ASP A 24 -15.14 26.46 -0.54
CA ASP A 24 -16.52 26.35 -0.03
C ASP A 24 -17.46 25.54 -0.93
N SER A 25 -16.92 24.82 -1.95
CA SER A 25 -17.73 23.95 -2.78
C SER A 25 -18.31 22.79 -1.95
N THR A 26 -19.62 22.71 -1.83
CA THR A 26 -20.36 21.64 -1.16
C THR A 26 -20.40 20.33 -1.96
N GLY A 27 -19.77 20.30 -3.14
CA GLY A 27 -19.71 19.15 -4.02
C GLY A 27 -18.70 18.07 -3.58
N PRO A 28 -18.73 16.88 -4.24
CA PRO A 28 -17.74 15.84 -4.03
C PRO A 28 -16.31 16.36 -4.26
N LEU A 29 -15.40 16.04 -3.35
CA LEU A 29 -14.01 16.46 -3.46
C LEU A 29 -13.33 15.74 -4.64
N ALA A 30 -12.93 16.50 -5.67
CA ALA A 30 -12.21 16.00 -6.84
C ALA A 30 -11.00 16.89 -7.12
N ASP A 31 -9.97 16.32 -7.74
CA ASP A 31 -8.79 17.05 -8.18
C ASP A 31 -8.98 17.71 -9.56
N ILE A 32 -7.94 18.37 -10.10
CA ILE A 32 -7.99 19.03 -11.41
C ILE A 32 -8.25 18.08 -12.59
N LEU A 33 -8.04 16.77 -12.39
CA LEU A 33 -8.33 15.70 -13.36
C LEU A 33 -9.67 15.00 -13.07
N ALA A 34 -10.53 15.61 -12.26
CA ALA A 34 -11.83 15.09 -11.83
C ALA A 34 -11.77 13.74 -11.07
N ARG A 35 -10.63 13.43 -10.43
CA ARG A 35 -10.47 12.20 -9.65
C ARG A 35 -10.93 12.41 -8.20
N PRO A 36 -11.92 11.65 -7.72
CA PRO A 36 -12.41 11.80 -6.36
C PRO A 36 -11.41 11.25 -5.32
N LEU A 37 -11.47 11.77 -4.09
CA LEU A 37 -10.75 11.21 -2.95
C LEU A 37 -11.61 10.10 -2.32
N ARG A 38 -11.20 8.82 -2.48
CA ARG A 38 -11.97 7.66 -1.99
C ARG A 38 -11.18 6.69 -1.12
N ASP A 39 -9.88 6.56 -1.37
CA ASP A 39 -9.02 5.59 -0.68
C ASP A 39 -7.97 6.33 0.17
N LEU A 40 -7.92 6.05 1.46
CA LEU A 40 -6.86 6.51 2.35
C LEU A 40 -5.99 5.34 2.78
N ARG A 41 -4.70 5.40 2.48
CA ARG A 41 -3.69 4.48 3.02
C ARG A 41 -3.00 5.15 4.19
N ILE A 42 -2.89 4.46 5.31
CA ILE A 42 -2.28 4.97 6.54
C ILE A 42 -1.11 4.08 6.91
N SER A 43 0.09 4.65 6.85
CA SER A 43 1.29 4.00 7.37
C SER A 43 1.31 4.14 8.89
N VAL A 44 1.16 3.03 9.59
CA VAL A 44 1.08 3.04 11.07
C VAL A 44 2.45 2.88 11.73
N THR A 45 3.46 2.48 10.98
CA THR A 45 4.84 2.31 11.44
C THR A 45 5.82 2.35 10.26
N ASP A 46 7.00 2.86 10.46
CA ASP A 46 8.12 2.81 9.52
C ASP A 46 8.99 1.55 9.70
N ARG A 47 8.73 0.74 10.75
CA ARG A 47 9.50 -0.46 11.07
C ARG A 47 8.95 -1.67 10.34
N CYS A 48 9.86 -2.53 9.86
CA CYS A 48 9.54 -3.82 9.26
C CYS A 48 10.55 -4.86 9.75
N ASN A 49 10.13 -6.12 9.86
CA ASN A 49 11.01 -7.24 10.16
C ASN A 49 11.57 -7.95 8.90
N PHE A 50 11.14 -7.55 7.71
CA PHE A 50 11.73 -7.96 6.44
C PHE A 50 12.59 -6.84 5.85
N ARG A 51 13.49 -7.22 4.94
CA ARG A 51 14.37 -6.33 4.19
C ARG A 51 14.20 -6.57 2.68
N CYS A 52 12.93 -6.62 2.25
CA CYS A 52 12.61 -6.89 0.85
C CYS A 52 13.45 -6.01 -0.06
N THR A 53 14.14 -6.65 -1.02
CA THR A 53 15.13 -6.01 -1.89
C THR A 53 14.56 -4.87 -2.74
N TYR A 54 13.24 -4.88 -2.92
CA TYR A 54 12.51 -3.87 -3.69
C TYR A 54 11.81 -2.79 -2.83
N CYS A 55 11.88 -2.89 -1.49
CA CYS A 55 11.14 -2.00 -0.58
C CYS A 55 12.03 -1.38 0.51
N MET A 56 12.79 -2.20 1.22
CA MET A 56 13.66 -1.81 2.34
C MET A 56 14.98 -2.59 2.29
N PRO A 57 15.80 -2.41 1.23
CA PRO A 57 17.03 -3.18 1.06
C PRO A 57 17.98 -2.99 2.25
N ARG A 58 18.62 -4.07 2.69
CA ARG A 58 19.50 -4.11 3.88
C ARG A 58 20.67 -3.14 3.81
N ASP A 59 21.18 -2.88 2.61
CA ASP A 59 22.28 -1.92 2.39
C ASP A 59 21.94 -0.50 2.85
N VAL A 60 20.64 -0.16 2.89
CA VAL A 60 20.13 1.14 3.34
C VAL A 60 19.47 1.02 4.71
N PHE A 61 18.64 0.00 4.91
CA PHE A 61 17.84 -0.22 6.12
C PHE A 61 18.48 -1.28 7.04
N GLY A 62 19.81 -1.25 7.18
CA GLY A 62 20.57 -2.15 8.05
C GLY A 62 20.33 -1.92 9.54
N ASP A 63 21.19 -2.56 10.36
CA ASP A 63 21.06 -2.51 11.83
C ASP A 63 21.27 -1.10 12.40
N ASP A 64 22.06 -0.27 11.72
CA ASP A 64 22.34 1.11 12.12
C ASP A 64 21.28 2.12 11.61
N TYR A 65 20.24 1.67 10.92
CA TYR A 65 19.21 2.58 10.42
C TYR A 65 18.33 3.12 11.55
N GLU A 66 18.28 4.43 11.68
CA GLU A 66 17.46 5.10 12.69
C GLU A 66 16.00 5.26 12.21
N PHE A 67 15.10 4.46 12.75
CA PHE A 67 13.67 4.62 12.58
C PHE A 67 13.13 5.81 13.39
N LEU A 68 11.91 6.25 13.06
CA LEU A 68 11.28 7.35 13.78
C LEU A 68 11.20 7.10 15.29
N PRO A 69 11.53 8.12 16.12
CA PRO A 69 11.22 8.09 17.53
C PRO A 69 9.71 7.99 17.77
N HIS A 70 9.30 7.36 18.87
CA HIS A 70 7.89 7.19 19.22
C HIS A 70 7.07 8.51 19.21
N GLY A 71 7.66 9.60 19.66
CA GLY A 71 7.00 10.91 19.68
C GLY A 71 6.72 11.50 18.31
N GLU A 72 7.41 11.04 17.26
CA GLU A 72 7.20 11.49 15.88
C GLU A 72 6.11 10.69 15.15
N VAL A 73 5.80 9.50 15.64
CA VAL A 73 4.76 8.65 15.07
C VAL A 73 3.38 9.14 15.50
N LEU A 74 2.39 9.11 14.59
CA LEU A 74 1.01 9.42 14.94
C LEU A 74 0.46 8.46 16.01
N THR A 75 -0.25 8.98 16.99
CA THR A 75 -1.01 8.17 17.95
C THR A 75 -2.24 7.55 17.28
N PHE A 76 -2.88 6.58 17.90
CA PHE A 76 -4.10 5.99 17.39
C PHE A 76 -5.25 6.99 17.34
N GLU A 77 -5.32 7.85 18.34
CA GLU A 77 -6.30 8.92 18.44
C GLU A 77 -6.13 9.96 17.32
N GLU A 78 -4.86 10.35 17.00
CA GLU A 78 -4.55 11.24 15.88
C GLU A 78 -4.93 10.59 14.54
N ILE A 79 -4.65 9.29 14.36
CA ILE A 79 -5.04 8.53 13.16
C ILE A 79 -6.56 8.49 13.00
N VAL A 80 -7.30 8.16 14.06
CA VAL A 80 -8.77 8.09 14.04
C VAL A 80 -9.37 9.48 13.74
N ARG A 81 -8.85 10.52 14.36
CA ARG A 81 -9.27 11.90 14.10
C ARG A 81 -9.11 12.26 12.63
N LEU A 82 -7.92 12.03 12.06
CA LEU A 82 -7.66 12.29 10.64
C LEU A 82 -8.56 11.45 9.74
N ALA A 83 -8.71 10.15 10.03
CA ALA A 83 -9.57 9.25 9.24
C ALA A 83 -11.02 9.74 9.20
N ARG A 84 -11.57 10.28 10.32
CA ARG A 84 -12.91 10.90 10.36
C ARG A 84 -13.00 12.12 9.45
N VAL A 85 -12.00 13.00 9.47
CA VAL A 85 -11.96 14.18 8.59
C VAL A 85 -11.92 13.75 7.12
N PHE A 86 -11.06 12.75 6.77
CA PHE A 86 -11.00 12.20 5.42
C PHE A 86 -12.32 11.55 4.99
N HIS A 87 -12.98 10.82 5.89
CA HIS A 87 -14.29 10.22 5.61
C HIS A 87 -15.34 11.29 5.30
N GLY A 88 -15.39 12.40 6.06
CA GLY A 88 -16.24 13.55 5.78
C GLY A 88 -15.96 14.24 4.43
N LEU A 89 -14.80 13.97 3.81
CA LEU A 89 -14.43 14.44 2.49
C LEU A 89 -14.66 13.42 1.36
N GLY A 90 -15.24 12.24 1.66
CA GLY A 90 -15.63 11.25 0.67
C GLY A 90 -14.79 9.96 0.66
N VAL A 91 -13.86 9.79 1.59
CA VAL A 91 -13.12 8.53 1.73
C VAL A 91 -14.07 7.41 2.16
N GLN A 92 -14.07 6.32 1.40
CA GLN A 92 -14.91 5.13 1.59
C GLN A 92 -14.08 3.91 2.01
N LYS A 93 -12.76 3.98 1.85
CA LYS A 93 -11.84 2.90 2.20
C LYS A 93 -10.66 3.43 2.99
N VAL A 94 -10.36 2.76 4.10
CA VAL A 94 -9.11 2.93 4.87
C VAL A 94 -8.29 1.65 4.78
N ARG A 95 -7.01 1.81 4.43
CA ARG A 95 -6.05 0.71 4.41
C ARG A 95 -4.92 0.98 5.37
N LEU A 96 -4.82 0.15 6.40
CA LEU A 96 -3.67 0.15 7.30
C LEU A 96 -2.48 -0.55 6.63
N THR A 97 -1.32 0.09 6.70
CA THR A 97 -0.07 -0.35 6.10
C THR A 97 1.11 0.22 6.89
N GLY A 98 2.30 0.28 6.31
CA GLY A 98 3.49 0.82 6.94
C GLY A 98 4.72 0.11 6.41
N GLY A 99 5.74 -0.04 7.24
CA GLY A 99 6.69 -1.12 7.11
C GLY A 99 5.93 -2.45 7.26
N GLU A 100 5.82 -2.94 8.50
CA GLU A 100 4.91 -4.05 8.79
C GLU A 100 3.91 -3.65 9.89
N PRO A 101 2.62 -3.46 9.56
CA PRO A 101 1.64 -2.93 10.51
C PRO A 101 1.39 -3.84 11.70
N LEU A 102 1.56 -5.17 11.55
CA LEU A 102 1.37 -6.13 12.64
C LEU A 102 2.47 -6.07 13.71
N LEU A 103 3.56 -5.33 13.47
CA LEU A 103 4.57 -5.02 14.48
C LEU A 103 4.16 -3.85 15.39
N ARG A 104 3.17 -3.04 14.98
CA ARG A 104 2.66 -1.95 15.83
C ARG A 104 1.85 -2.55 16.99
N LYS A 105 2.36 -2.42 18.21
CA LYS A 105 1.68 -2.91 19.41
C LYS A 105 0.28 -2.33 19.52
N GLY A 106 -0.74 -3.19 19.72
CA GLY A 106 -2.14 -2.79 19.86
C GLY A 106 -2.79 -2.38 18.53
N ILE A 107 -2.33 -2.91 17.40
CA ILE A 107 -2.93 -2.62 16.07
C ILE A 107 -4.41 -3.02 16.01
N ASP A 108 -4.81 -4.07 16.71
CA ASP A 108 -6.19 -4.50 16.91
C ASP A 108 -7.03 -3.41 17.61
N ARG A 109 -6.47 -2.72 18.62
CA ARG A 109 -7.12 -1.55 19.24
C ARG A 109 -7.33 -0.42 18.23
N LEU A 110 -6.35 -0.12 17.36
CA LEU A 110 -6.55 0.88 16.30
C LEU A 110 -7.69 0.46 15.36
N VAL A 111 -7.74 -0.82 14.96
CA VAL A 111 -8.84 -1.34 14.12
C VAL A 111 -10.19 -1.14 14.81
N ALA A 112 -10.30 -1.47 16.10
CA ALA A 112 -11.53 -1.27 16.89
C ALA A 112 -11.93 0.22 16.96
N LEU A 113 -11.00 1.12 17.25
CA LEU A 113 -11.26 2.56 17.30
C LEU A 113 -11.70 3.12 15.95
N LEU A 114 -11.10 2.66 14.84
CA LEU A 114 -11.52 3.05 13.50
C LEU A 114 -12.91 2.53 13.16
N ARG A 115 -13.22 1.28 13.53
CA ARG A 115 -14.55 0.69 13.30
C ARG A 115 -15.64 1.39 14.11
N GLU A 116 -15.36 1.74 15.37
CA GLU A 116 -16.27 2.51 16.21
C GLU A 116 -16.53 3.90 15.62
N ALA A 117 -15.47 4.58 15.20
CA ALA A 117 -15.58 5.94 14.65
C ALA A 117 -16.19 5.99 13.25
N LEU A 118 -16.05 4.94 12.44
CA LEU A 118 -16.44 4.84 11.04
C LEU A 118 -17.06 3.46 10.74
N PRO A 119 -18.32 3.22 11.18
CA PRO A 119 -18.95 1.91 11.10
C PRO A 119 -19.05 1.32 9.68
N GLU A 120 -19.25 2.18 8.68
CA GLU A 120 -19.49 1.79 7.28
C GLU A 120 -18.22 1.78 6.41
N ILE A 121 -17.05 2.16 6.96
CA ILE A 121 -15.82 2.25 6.17
C ILE A 121 -15.33 0.85 5.75
N ASP A 122 -14.87 0.70 4.50
CA ASP A 122 -14.14 -0.50 4.07
C ASP A 122 -12.74 -0.48 4.72
N LEU A 123 -12.59 -1.18 5.84
CA LEU A 123 -11.37 -1.20 6.65
C LEU A 123 -10.51 -2.42 6.32
N THR A 124 -9.34 -2.16 5.76
CA THR A 124 -8.45 -3.20 5.27
C THR A 124 -7.03 -3.05 5.82
N LEU A 125 -6.23 -4.11 5.79
CA LEU A 125 -4.83 -4.11 6.21
C LEU A 125 -3.97 -4.85 5.18
N THR A 126 -2.75 -4.35 4.96
CA THR A 126 -1.73 -5.05 4.13
C THR A 126 -0.58 -5.46 5.03
N THR A 127 -0.14 -6.71 4.97
CA THR A 127 0.91 -7.30 5.82
C THR A 127 1.83 -8.23 5.02
N ASN A 128 3.05 -8.41 5.51
CA ASN A 128 3.95 -9.46 5.04
C ASN A 128 3.59 -10.87 5.59
N GLY A 129 2.57 -10.96 6.44
CA GLY A 129 2.06 -12.21 7.00
C GLY A 129 2.85 -12.80 8.17
N SER A 130 4.01 -12.24 8.51
CA SER A 130 4.92 -12.85 9.51
C SER A 130 4.30 -13.01 10.91
N ALA A 131 3.41 -12.09 11.30
CA ALA A 131 2.71 -12.13 12.58
C ALA A 131 1.20 -12.46 12.46
N LEU A 132 0.73 -12.75 11.24
CA LEU A 132 -0.69 -12.87 10.92
C LEU A 132 -1.37 -14.03 11.64
N LYS A 133 -0.72 -15.20 11.71
CA LYS A 133 -1.26 -16.39 12.42
C LYS A 133 -1.70 -16.09 13.85
N ALA A 134 -0.91 -15.29 14.58
CA ALA A 134 -1.19 -14.95 15.95
C ALA A 134 -2.28 -13.87 16.11
N GLN A 135 -2.45 -13.00 15.11
CA GLN A 135 -3.29 -11.79 15.24
C GLN A 135 -4.60 -11.84 14.45
N ALA A 136 -4.77 -12.78 13.53
CA ALA A 136 -5.92 -12.81 12.60
C ALA A 136 -7.27 -12.76 13.33
N ARG A 137 -7.46 -13.55 14.39
CA ARG A 137 -8.71 -13.57 15.17
C ARG A 137 -8.99 -12.26 15.88
N ALA A 138 -7.97 -11.65 16.50
CA ALA A 138 -8.10 -10.37 17.19
C ALA A 138 -8.45 -9.23 16.19
N LEU A 139 -7.80 -9.20 15.03
CA LEU A 139 -8.09 -8.25 13.97
C LEU A 139 -9.54 -8.37 13.46
N LYS A 140 -10.01 -9.61 13.24
CA LYS A 140 -11.40 -9.83 12.82
C LYS A 140 -12.39 -9.42 13.91
N ALA A 141 -12.15 -9.80 15.15
CA ALA A 141 -12.99 -9.43 16.29
C ALA A 141 -13.03 -7.89 16.50
N ALA A 142 -11.92 -7.19 16.21
CA ALA A 142 -11.83 -5.73 16.23
C ALA A 142 -12.58 -5.04 15.07
N GLY A 143 -13.08 -5.79 14.07
CA GLY A 143 -13.87 -5.25 12.98
C GLY A 143 -13.08 -5.00 11.68
N LEU A 144 -11.93 -5.64 11.46
CA LEU A 144 -11.25 -5.63 10.17
C LEU A 144 -12.10 -6.41 9.14
N ASP A 145 -12.35 -5.82 7.96
CA ASP A 145 -13.14 -6.47 6.93
C ASP A 145 -12.32 -7.48 6.14
N ARG A 146 -11.17 -7.07 5.64
CA ARG A 146 -10.35 -7.84 4.70
C ARG A 146 -8.87 -7.62 4.91
N ILE A 147 -8.08 -8.58 4.44
CA ILE A 147 -6.63 -8.51 4.52
C ILE A 147 -5.99 -8.72 3.14
N THR A 148 -4.84 -8.08 2.96
CA THR A 148 -3.93 -8.34 1.84
C THR A 148 -2.62 -8.85 2.41
N VAL A 149 -2.11 -9.96 1.89
CA VAL A 149 -0.83 -10.56 2.29
C VAL A 149 0.15 -10.45 1.13
N SER A 150 1.35 -9.94 1.40
CA SER A 150 2.45 -9.94 0.44
C SER A 150 3.17 -11.27 0.48
N LEU A 151 3.23 -11.96 -0.67
CA LEU A 151 3.84 -13.27 -0.83
C LEU A 151 4.44 -13.38 -2.24
N ASP A 152 5.76 -13.26 -2.35
CA ASP A 152 6.43 -13.15 -3.63
C ASP A 152 6.86 -14.49 -4.24
N SER A 153 6.74 -15.60 -3.51
CA SER A 153 7.04 -16.97 -3.99
C SER A 153 6.48 -18.01 -3.04
N LEU A 154 6.19 -19.21 -3.55
CA LEU A 154 5.94 -20.43 -2.78
C LEU A 154 7.22 -21.23 -2.51
N ASP A 155 8.26 -21.03 -3.31
CA ASP A 155 9.57 -21.61 -3.09
C ASP A 155 10.30 -20.86 -1.97
N ASP A 156 10.66 -21.57 -0.90
CA ASP A 156 11.24 -20.97 0.31
C ASP A 156 12.56 -20.25 0.04
N ALA A 157 13.40 -20.80 -0.86
CA ALA A 157 14.68 -20.19 -1.21
C ALA A 157 14.50 -18.87 -1.96
N THR A 158 13.57 -18.81 -2.93
CA THR A 158 13.22 -17.60 -3.67
C THR A 158 12.55 -16.58 -2.75
N PHE A 159 11.63 -17.02 -1.88
CA PHE A 159 10.96 -16.16 -0.93
C PHE A 159 11.95 -15.48 0.03
N ARG A 160 12.86 -16.24 0.66
CA ARG A 160 13.90 -15.71 1.55
C ARG A 160 14.86 -14.77 0.83
N ARG A 161 15.21 -15.06 -0.42
CA ARG A 161 16.07 -14.17 -1.22
C ARG A 161 15.39 -12.82 -1.51
N MET A 162 14.07 -12.81 -1.74
CA MET A 162 13.33 -11.57 -2.01
C MET A 162 13.08 -10.73 -0.77
N ASN A 163 12.75 -11.37 0.35
CA ASN A 163 12.44 -10.66 1.59
C ASN A 163 13.68 -10.39 2.46
N ASP A 164 14.84 -10.95 2.10
CA ASP A 164 16.12 -10.84 2.82
C ASP A 164 15.98 -10.99 4.34
N ALA A 165 15.20 -12.00 4.76
CA ALA A 165 14.98 -12.35 6.14
C ALA A 165 14.99 -13.86 6.32
N ASP A 166 15.47 -14.34 7.48
CA ASP A 166 15.39 -15.76 7.83
C ASP A 166 13.96 -16.11 8.33
N PHE A 167 13.01 -16.10 7.40
CA PHE A 167 11.61 -16.38 7.67
C PHE A 167 11.06 -17.36 6.62
N PRO A 168 10.58 -18.56 7.03
CA PRO A 168 10.12 -19.55 6.07
C PRO A 168 8.74 -19.20 5.49
N VAL A 169 8.57 -19.43 4.19
CA VAL A 169 7.32 -19.18 3.47
C VAL A 169 6.13 -19.93 4.08
N ALA A 170 6.35 -21.12 4.59
CA ALA A 170 5.31 -21.95 5.24
C ALA A 170 4.58 -21.18 6.36
N ARG A 171 5.29 -20.33 7.12
CA ARG A 171 4.66 -19.55 8.18
C ARG A 171 3.77 -18.42 7.67
N VAL A 172 4.03 -17.88 6.48
CA VAL A 172 3.13 -16.93 5.83
C VAL A 172 1.88 -17.64 5.36
N LEU A 173 2.01 -18.82 4.75
CA LEU A 173 0.88 -19.66 4.34
C LEU A 173 -0.01 -20.06 5.53
N GLU A 174 0.59 -20.49 6.64
CA GLU A 174 -0.15 -20.71 7.91
C GLU A 174 -0.90 -19.46 8.41
N GLY A 175 -0.32 -18.27 8.16
CA GLY A 175 -0.96 -16.98 8.46
C GLY A 175 -2.17 -16.72 7.58
N ILE A 176 -2.08 -17.04 6.28
CA ILE A 176 -3.18 -16.94 5.32
C ILE A 176 -4.31 -17.89 5.73
N ASP A 177 -4.01 -19.15 6.07
CA ASP A 177 -4.99 -20.12 6.52
C ASP A 177 -5.70 -19.65 7.81
N ALA A 178 -4.95 -19.13 8.77
CA ALA A 178 -5.48 -18.58 10.01
C ALA A 178 -6.40 -17.37 9.77
N ALA A 179 -6.06 -16.51 8.82
CA ALA A 179 -6.89 -15.36 8.43
C ALA A 179 -8.18 -15.82 7.73
N GLY A 180 -8.10 -16.82 6.85
CA GLY A 180 -9.26 -17.45 6.21
C GLY A 180 -10.20 -18.07 7.26
N ALA A 181 -9.66 -18.86 8.18
CA ALA A 181 -10.41 -19.49 9.29
C ALA A 181 -11.03 -18.45 10.24
N ALA A 182 -10.43 -17.26 10.38
CA ALA A 182 -10.98 -16.15 11.16
C ALA A 182 -12.08 -15.36 10.39
N GLY A 183 -12.34 -15.64 9.11
CA GLY A 183 -13.34 -14.95 8.29
C GLY A 183 -12.87 -13.62 7.68
N LEU A 184 -11.57 -13.43 7.51
CA LEU A 184 -10.99 -12.29 6.79
C LEU A 184 -10.92 -12.55 5.28
N VAL A 185 -12.03 -12.94 4.68
CA VAL A 185 -12.16 -13.37 3.28
C VAL A 185 -12.92 -12.37 2.42
N PRO A 186 -12.64 -12.31 1.08
CA PRO A 186 -11.54 -12.97 0.39
C PRO A 186 -10.18 -12.36 0.75
N ILE A 187 -9.15 -13.20 0.91
CA ILE A 187 -7.79 -12.73 1.09
C ILE A 187 -7.20 -12.36 -0.26
N LYS A 188 -6.56 -11.20 -0.34
CA LYS A 188 -5.78 -10.81 -1.51
C LYS A 188 -4.31 -11.12 -1.26
N VAL A 189 -3.68 -11.86 -2.17
CA VAL A 189 -2.27 -12.22 -2.10
C VAL A 189 -1.52 -11.42 -3.17
N ASN A 190 -0.63 -10.53 -2.74
CA ASN A 190 0.16 -9.71 -3.64
C ASN A 190 1.51 -10.36 -3.91
N MET A 191 1.87 -10.48 -5.18
CA MET A 191 3.17 -10.89 -5.66
C MET A 191 3.77 -9.80 -6.53
N VAL A 192 4.88 -9.20 -6.10
CA VAL A 192 5.69 -8.34 -6.98
C VAL A 192 6.48 -9.26 -7.91
N VAL A 193 6.29 -9.14 -9.22
CA VAL A 193 6.95 -9.99 -10.21
C VAL A 193 8.20 -9.31 -10.73
N LYS A 194 9.35 -9.94 -10.50
CA LYS A 194 10.65 -9.44 -10.96
C LYS A 194 11.31 -10.46 -11.89
N ARG A 195 11.70 -10.02 -13.10
CA ARG A 195 12.33 -10.86 -14.13
C ARG A 195 13.60 -11.51 -13.61
N GLY A 196 13.75 -12.81 -13.88
CA GLY A 196 14.92 -13.61 -13.48
C GLY A 196 15.04 -13.87 -11.99
N VAL A 197 14.06 -13.44 -11.18
CA VAL A 197 14.06 -13.65 -9.71
C VAL A 197 12.93 -14.59 -9.29
N ASN A 198 11.69 -14.21 -9.49
CA ASN A 198 10.50 -15.00 -9.09
C ASN A 198 9.46 -15.15 -10.21
N ASP A 199 9.72 -14.64 -11.39
CA ASP A 199 8.79 -14.68 -12.53
C ASP A 199 8.46 -16.10 -13.00
N HIS A 200 9.33 -17.09 -12.71
CA HIS A 200 9.06 -18.50 -12.92
C HIS A 200 7.97 -19.07 -11.99
N GLN A 201 7.65 -18.37 -10.89
CA GLN A 201 6.64 -18.79 -9.91
C GLN A 201 5.20 -18.33 -10.25
N VAL A 202 5.02 -17.51 -11.29
CA VAL A 202 3.70 -16.91 -11.65
C VAL A 202 2.61 -17.98 -11.80
N ALA A 203 2.87 -19.03 -12.60
CA ALA A 203 1.89 -20.09 -12.84
C ALA A 203 1.63 -20.96 -11.60
N ASP A 204 2.64 -21.19 -10.76
CA ASP A 204 2.51 -21.97 -9.53
C ASP A 204 1.75 -21.19 -8.45
N MET A 205 2.00 -19.89 -8.33
CA MET A 205 1.22 -19.01 -7.46
C MET A 205 -0.26 -18.99 -7.86
N ALA A 206 -0.55 -18.87 -9.16
CA ALA A 206 -1.90 -18.94 -9.68
C ALA A 206 -2.55 -20.31 -9.37
N ALA A 207 -1.82 -21.42 -9.58
CA ALA A 207 -2.29 -22.79 -9.31
C ALA A 207 -2.63 -23.01 -7.83
N HIS A 208 -1.75 -22.53 -6.94
CA HIS A 208 -1.88 -22.74 -5.50
C HIS A 208 -3.17 -22.11 -4.92
N PHE A 209 -3.49 -20.89 -5.37
CA PHE A 209 -4.63 -20.15 -4.85
C PHE A 209 -5.92 -20.35 -5.67
N ARG A 210 -5.84 -20.99 -6.85
CA ARG A 210 -7.02 -21.30 -7.66
C ARG A 210 -7.96 -22.25 -6.91
N GLY A 211 -9.25 -21.90 -6.88
CA GLY A 211 -10.28 -22.69 -6.17
C GLY A 211 -10.35 -22.44 -4.66
N THR A 212 -9.44 -21.66 -4.07
CA THR A 212 -9.43 -21.38 -2.63
C THR A 212 -10.35 -20.22 -2.20
N GLY A 213 -10.87 -19.47 -3.16
CA GLY A 213 -11.60 -18.22 -2.91
C GLY A 213 -10.68 -17.01 -2.60
N HIS A 214 -9.36 -17.20 -2.60
CA HIS A 214 -8.40 -16.11 -2.49
C HIS A 214 -8.02 -15.56 -3.86
N ILE A 215 -7.53 -14.31 -3.90
CA ILE A 215 -7.24 -13.60 -5.15
C ILE A 215 -5.76 -13.27 -5.20
N VAL A 216 -5.01 -13.93 -6.08
CA VAL A 216 -3.62 -13.55 -6.35
C VAL A 216 -3.61 -12.28 -7.21
N ARG A 217 -2.78 -11.30 -6.82
CA ARG A 217 -2.55 -10.10 -7.60
C ARG A 217 -1.08 -9.98 -7.94
N PHE A 218 -0.78 -10.08 -9.20
CA PHE A 218 0.56 -9.89 -9.74
C PHE A 218 0.82 -8.40 -9.98
N ILE A 219 1.91 -7.89 -9.47
CA ILE A 219 2.27 -6.47 -9.50
C ILE A 219 3.56 -6.32 -10.30
N GLU A 220 3.55 -5.49 -11.32
CA GLU A 220 4.78 -5.13 -12.02
C GLU A 220 5.79 -4.51 -11.06
N PHE A 221 7.06 -4.90 -11.18
CA PHE A 221 8.14 -4.29 -10.41
C PHE A 221 8.28 -2.81 -10.75
N MET A 222 8.10 -1.93 -9.78
CA MET A 222 8.02 -0.49 -9.94
C MET A 222 9.23 0.23 -9.34
N ASP A 223 9.50 1.42 -9.85
CA ASP A 223 10.51 2.37 -9.38
C ASP A 223 10.07 3.17 -8.13
N VAL A 224 9.50 2.49 -7.14
CA VAL A 224 9.06 3.09 -5.88
C VAL A 224 10.23 3.39 -4.96
N GLY A 225 10.18 4.53 -4.27
CA GLY A 225 11.29 4.98 -3.44
C GLY A 225 12.53 5.35 -4.26
N SER A 226 13.67 5.39 -3.60
CA SER A 226 14.97 5.75 -4.20
C SER A 226 16.02 4.65 -4.05
N THR A 227 15.70 3.55 -3.36
CA THR A 227 16.70 2.57 -2.89
C THR A 227 16.56 1.20 -3.51
N ASN A 228 15.52 0.94 -4.31
CA ASN A 228 15.19 -0.40 -4.81
C ASN A 228 15.96 -0.87 -6.06
N GLY A 229 16.85 -0.04 -6.61
CA GLY A 229 17.68 -0.40 -7.76
C GLY A 229 16.89 -0.75 -9.03
N TRP A 230 15.71 -0.17 -9.23
CA TRP A 230 14.82 -0.47 -10.33
C TRP A 230 15.46 -0.25 -11.71
N ARG A 231 15.19 -1.17 -12.65
CA ARG A 231 15.52 -1.07 -14.05
C ARG A 231 14.35 -1.61 -14.88
N MET A 232 14.10 -1.02 -16.04
CA MET A 232 13.04 -1.46 -16.94
C MET A 232 13.20 -2.92 -17.39
N ASP A 233 14.43 -3.38 -17.56
CA ASP A 233 14.75 -4.78 -17.94
C ASP A 233 14.28 -5.80 -16.91
N ASP A 234 14.12 -5.41 -15.66
CA ASP A 234 13.66 -6.27 -14.57
C ASP A 234 12.11 -6.41 -14.53
N VAL A 235 11.40 -5.65 -15.36
CA VAL A 235 9.93 -5.63 -15.40
C VAL A 235 9.40 -6.78 -16.27
N ILE A 236 8.43 -7.51 -15.74
CA ILE A 236 7.58 -8.42 -16.53
C ILE A 236 6.25 -7.70 -16.78
N PRO A 237 5.89 -7.40 -18.05
CA PRO A 237 4.61 -6.79 -18.37
C PRO A 237 3.42 -7.64 -17.90
N SER A 238 2.37 -7.00 -17.43
CA SER A 238 1.16 -7.70 -16.97
C SER A 238 0.55 -8.59 -18.05
N ALA A 239 0.59 -8.19 -19.32
CA ALA A 239 0.14 -9.03 -20.43
C ALA A 239 0.94 -10.36 -20.53
N GLU A 240 2.25 -10.35 -20.24
CA GLU A 240 3.05 -11.57 -20.18
C GLU A 240 2.68 -12.44 -18.99
N VAL A 241 2.41 -11.83 -17.82
CA VAL A 241 1.93 -12.57 -16.64
C VAL A 241 0.62 -13.29 -16.94
N VAL A 242 -0.35 -12.59 -17.52
CA VAL A 242 -1.64 -13.18 -17.92
C VAL A 242 -1.45 -14.31 -18.92
N ARG A 243 -0.59 -14.14 -19.93
CA ARG A 243 -0.28 -15.19 -20.90
C ARG A 243 0.29 -16.44 -20.24
N ARG A 244 1.25 -16.31 -19.32
CA ARG A 244 1.85 -17.43 -18.58
C ARG A 244 0.81 -18.18 -17.72
N VAL A 245 -0.13 -17.47 -17.11
CA VAL A 245 -1.26 -18.10 -16.40
C VAL A 245 -2.17 -18.80 -17.36
N ALA A 246 -2.55 -18.15 -18.49
CA ALA A 246 -3.47 -18.68 -19.50
C ALA A 246 -2.97 -19.95 -20.19
N GLU A 247 -1.66 -20.13 -20.33
CA GLU A 247 -1.04 -21.37 -20.86
C GLU A 247 -1.40 -22.60 -20.01
N ARG A 248 -1.60 -22.41 -18.71
CA ARG A 248 -1.95 -23.52 -17.81
C ARG A 248 -3.44 -23.52 -17.41
N PHE A 249 -4.03 -22.36 -17.26
CA PHE A 249 -5.40 -22.14 -16.82
C PHE A 249 -6.06 -21.06 -17.70
N PRO A 250 -6.94 -21.40 -18.63
CA PRO A 250 -7.63 -20.40 -19.44
C PRO A 250 -8.35 -19.36 -18.61
N VAL A 251 -8.12 -18.07 -18.92
CA VAL A 251 -8.69 -16.91 -18.23
C VAL A 251 -9.30 -15.94 -19.25
N GLU A 252 -10.27 -15.16 -18.80
CA GLU A 252 -10.85 -14.06 -19.58
C GLU A 252 -10.91 -12.77 -18.74
N PRO A 253 -10.92 -11.58 -19.36
CA PRO A 253 -11.07 -10.33 -18.65
C PRO A 253 -12.40 -10.28 -17.88
N ALA A 254 -12.37 -9.72 -16.66
CA ALA A 254 -13.56 -9.48 -15.85
C ALA A 254 -13.75 -7.98 -15.62
N VAL A 255 -15.01 -7.55 -15.53
CA VAL A 255 -15.35 -6.13 -15.30
C VAL A 255 -14.85 -5.69 -13.93
N ALA A 256 -14.29 -4.46 -13.86
CA ALA A 256 -13.87 -3.85 -12.61
C ALA A 256 -15.04 -3.73 -11.62
N ASN A 257 -14.78 -3.95 -10.31
CA ASN A 257 -15.84 -3.85 -9.29
C ASN A 257 -16.27 -2.38 -9.06
N TYR A 258 -15.37 -1.43 -9.30
CA TYR A 258 -15.65 0.00 -9.14
C TYR A 258 -14.64 0.85 -9.94
N VAL A 259 -15.00 2.07 -10.26
CA VAL A 259 -14.13 3.02 -10.96
C VAL A 259 -12.92 3.36 -10.09
N GLY A 260 -11.72 3.18 -10.62
CA GLY A 260 -10.45 3.39 -9.90
C GLY A 260 -9.92 2.13 -9.21
N GLU A 261 -10.51 0.95 -9.45
CA GLU A 261 -9.90 -0.32 -9.06
C GLU A 261 -8.51 -0.44 -9.70
N VAL A 262 -7.51 -0.80 -8.88
CA VAL A 262 -6.11 -0.77 -9.28
C VAL A 262 -5.71 -2.00 -10.10
N ALA A 263 -6.28 -3.14 -9.75
CA ALA A 263 -5.99 -4.40 -10.41
C ALA A 263 -6.99 -4.66 -11.54
N GLU A 264 -6.49 -4.92 -12.74
CA GLU A 264 -7.29 -5.53 -13.79
C GLU A 264 -7.58 -6.96 -13.39
N ARG A 265 -8.84 -7.37 -13.54
CA ARG A 265 -9.34 -8.66 -13.09
C ARG A 265 -9.43 -9.65 -14.26
N TRP A 266 -9.01 -10.88 -14.00
CA TRP A 266 -9.09 -12.00 -14.94
C TRP A 266 -9.68 -13.20 -14.25
N ARG A 267 -10.78 -13.72 -14.77
CA ARG A 267 -11.51 -14.85 -14.19
C ARG A 267 -11.11 -16.15 -14.89
N TYR A 268 -10.96 -17.23 -14.13
CA TYR A 268 -10.75 -18.56 -14.68
C TYR A 268 -12.03 -19.07 -15.34
N LEU A 269 -11.91 -19.65 -16.57
CA LEU A 269 -13.06 -20.15 -17.32
C LEU A 269 -13.74 -21.38 -16.69
N ASP A 270 -13.02 -22.08 -15.84
CA ASP A 270 -13.52 -23.29 -15.14
C ASP A 270 -14.15 -22.99 -13.77
N GLY A 271 -14.35 -21.71 -13.43
CA GLY A 271 -14.93 -21.30 -12.16
C GLY A 271 -13.96 -21.32 -10.99
N GLY A 272 -12.65 -21.49 -11.22
CA GLY A 272 -11.60 -21.53 -10.19
C GLY A 272 -11.32 -20.20 -9.47
N GLY A 273 -12.17 -19.17 -9.65
CA GLY A 273 -11.99 -17.84 -9.08
C GLY A 273 -11.36 -16.86 -10.05
N GLU A 274 -10.53 -15.97 -9.54
CA GLU A 274 -9.90 -14.90 -10.34
C GLU A 274 -8.47 -14.62 -9.92
N ILE A 275 -7.72 -13.99 -10.83
CA ILE A 275 -6.46 -13.29 -10.55
C ILE A 275 -6.63 -11.80 -10.84
N GLY A 276 -5.68 -10.99 -10.37
CA GLY A 276 -5.56 -9.60 -10.75
C GLY A 276 -4.16 -9.28 -11.25
N VAL A 277 -4.04 -8.30 -12.13
CA VAL A 277 -2.74 -7.72 -12.52
C VAL A 277 -2.72 -6.23 -12.24
N ILE A 278 -1.58 -5.72 -11.81
CA ILE A 278 -1.38 -4.29 -11.50
C ILE A 278 -0.28 -3.75 -12.39
N SER A 279 -0.69 -3.14 -13.50
CA SER A 279 0.15 -2.71 -14.64
C SER A 279 0.69 -1.29 -14.41
N SER A 280 1.40 -1.05 -13.30
CA SER A 280 1.86 0.29 -12.91
C SER A 280 2.93 0.88 -13.82
N VAL A 281 3.59 0.05 -14.62
CA VAL A 281 4.70 0.43 -15.52
C VAL A 281 4.25 0.45 -16.95
N THR A 282 3.60 -0.62 -17.41
CA THR A 282 3.24 -0.78 -18.84
C THR A 282 1.88 -0.18 -19.20
N GLU A 283 0.92 -0.16 -18.26
CA GLU A 283 -0.43 0.40 -18.47
C GLU A 283 -0.84 1.28 -17.27
N ALA A 284 -0.36 2.52 -17.29
CA ALA A 284 -0.52 3.44 -16.16
C ALA A 284 -1.99 3.83 -15.92
N PHE A 285 -2.49 3.64 -14.70
CA PHE A 285 -3.85 3.95 -14.27
C PHE A 285 -3.96 5.25 -13.44
N CYS A 286 -3.12 6.26 -13.73
CA CYS A 286 -3.13 7.53 -13.02
C CYS A 286 -4.43 8.31 -13.21
N SER A 287 -5.09 8.18 -14.38
CA SER A 287 -6.32 8.88 -14.74
C SER A 287 -7.51 8.57 -13.82
N THR A 288 -7.51 7.41 -13.17
CA THR A 288 -8.57 6.96 -12.25
C THR A 288 -8.11 6.86 -10.79
N CYS A 289 -6.94 7.38 -10.46
CA CYS A 289 -6.33 7.23 -9.13
C CYS A 289 -7.04 8.06 -8.06
N THR A 290 -7.68 7.40 -7.08
CA THR A 290 -8.48 7.99 -5.99
C THR A 290 -7.79 7.99 -4.63
N ARG A 291 -6.46 7.72 -4.60
CA ARG A 291 -5.72 7.36 -3.37
C ARG A 291 -4.95 8.52 -2.78
N ALA A 292 -5.14 8.72 -1.46
CA ALA A 292 -4.27 9.51 -0.60
C ALA A 292 -3.45 8.60 0.31
N ARG A 293 -2.31 9.09 0.80
CA ARG A 293 -1.40 8.35 1.69
C ARG A 293 -1.00 9.23 2.87
N LEU A 294 -1.21 8.71 4.07
CA LEU A 294 -0.76 9.32 5.31
C LEU A 294 0.45 8.54 5.81
N SER A 295 1.60 9.19 5.90
CA SER A 295 2.82 8.57 6.41
C SER A 295 2.78 8.36 7.92
N THR A 296 3.71 7.58 8.42
CA THR A 296 3.86 7.28 9.85
C THR A 296 4.02 8.54 10.70
N ASP A 297 4.68 9.57 10.20
CA ASP A 297 4.87 10.87 10.85
C ASP A 297 3.76 11.89 10.56
N GLY A 298 2.67 11.48 9.91
CA GLY A 298 1.50 12.31 9.69
C GLY A 298 1.59 13.29 8.53
N ARG A 299 2.41 13.02 7.53
CA ARG A 299 2.43 13.78 6.27
C ARG A 299 1.48 13.16 5.24
N LEU A 300 0.80 14.01 4.52
CA LEU A 300 -0.07 13.61 3.40
C LEU A 300 0.71 13.61 2.09
N TYR A 301 0.61 12.51 1.37
CA TYR A 301 1.13 12.35 0.01
C TYR A 301 -0.01 12.00 -0.93
N THR A 302 -0.04 12.65 -2.08
CA THR A 302 -1.09 12.47 -3.10
C THR A 302 -0.70 11.45 -4.16
N CYS A 303 0.57 11.04 -4.21
CA CYS A 303 1.10 10.03 -5.12
C CYS A 303 2.05 9.06 -4.39
N LEU A 304 2.17 7.82 -4.90
CA LEU A 304 3.16 6.84 -4.43
C LEU A 304 4.60 7.26 -4.75
N PHE A 305 4.77 8.03 -5.81
CA PHE A 305 6.06 8.49 -6.32
C PHE A 305 6.37 9.94 -5.89
N ALA A 306 5.69 10.45 -4.87
CA ALA A 306 5.89 11.79 -4.36
C ALA A 306 7.30 11.96 -3.76
N GLN A 307 7.83 13.18 -3.86
CA GLN A 307 9.11 13.57 -3.27
C GLN A 307 8.92 14.20 -1.89
N ASP A 308 7.83 14.95 -1.73
CA ASP A 308 7.51 15.76 -0.56
C ASP A 308 6.05 15.56 -0.14
N GLY A 309 5.74 15.90 1.11
CA GLY A 309 4.40 15.74 1.68
C GLY A 309 3.94 16.97 2.48
N TYR A 310 2.65 17.05 2.73
CA TYR A 310 2.02 18.11 3.53
C TYR A 310 1.92 17.69 4.99
N ASP A 311 2.41 18.49 5.92
CA ASP A 311 2.44 18.17 7.36
C ASP A 311 1.06 18.36 8.00
N LEU A 312 0.28 17.27 8.07
CA LEU A 312 -1.01 17.27 8.77
C LEU A 312 -0.83 17.09 10.29
N LYS A 313 0.27 16.44 10.73
CA LYS A 313 0.56 16.30 12.17
C LYS A 313 0.69 17.66 12.84
N ALA A 314 1.34 18.62 12.19
CA ALA A 314 1.45 19.98 12.70
C ALA A 314 0.10 20.65 12.90
N LEU A 315 -0.91 20.41 12.02
CA LEU A 315 -2.27 20.92 12.22
C LEU A 315 -2.94 20.25 13.42
N VAL A 316 -2.85 18.92 13.52
CA VAL A 316 -3.48 18.15 14.60
C VAL A 316 -2.91 18.54 15.95
N ARG A 317 -1.59 18.54 16.09
CA ARG A 317 -0.88 18.85 17.34
C ARG A 317 -0.86 20.35 17.67
N GLY A 318 -1.02 21.21 16.67
CA GLY A 318 -1.22 22.65 16.82
C GLY A 318 -2.64 23.04 17.23
N GLY A 319 -3.51 22.06 17.55
CA GLY A 319 -4.85 22.30 18.07
C GLY A 319 -5.84 22.84 17.04
N ARG A 320 -5.58 22.68 15.72
CA ARG A 320 -6.52 23.09 14.69
C ARG A 320 -7.79 22.25 14.76
N GLU A 321 -8.95 22.88 14.58
CA GLU A 321 -10.23 22.21 14.52
C GLU A 321 -10.37 21.36 13.25
N ASP A 322 -11.24 20.34 13.28
CA ASP A 322 -11.46 19.41 12.16
C ASP A 322 -11.89 20.13 10.87
N ALA A 323 -12.66 21.21 11.00
CA ALA A 323 -13.06 22.05 9.86
C ALA A 323 -11.85 22.70 9.16
N ALA A 324 -10.87 23.19 9.92
CA ALA A 324 -9.66 23.78 9.35
C ALA A 324 -8.76 22.71 8.69
N ILE A 325 -8.69 21.51 9.27
CA ILE A 325 -7.99 20.36 8.66
C ILE A 325 -8.69 19.95 7.36
N ALA A 326 -10.02 19.87 7.36
CA ALA A 326 -10.81 19.54 6.16
C ALA A 326 -10.60 20.58 5.04
N GLN A 327 -10.55 21.87 5.37
CA GLN A 327 -10.25 22.94 4.41
C GLN A 327 -8.85 22.78 3.82
N ALA A 328 -7.84 22.49 4.65
CA ALA A 328 -6.48 22.21 4.17
C ALA A 328 -6.44 21.02 3.21
N LEU A 329 -7.13 19.92 3.55
CA LEU A 329 -7.23 18.73 2.70
C LEU A 329 -7.92 19.02 1.36
N ARG A 330 -9.00 19.81 1.37
CA ARG A 330 -9.67 20.27 0.14
C ARG A 330 -8.68 21.05 -0.74
N ALA A 331 -7.99 22.02 -0.17
CA ALA A 331 -7.03 22.84 -0.90
C ALA A 331 -5.89 22.02 -1.51
N ILE A 332 -5.38 21.03 -0.79
CA ILE A 332 -4.35 20.10 -1.29
C ILE A 332 -4.90 19.25 -2.43
N TRP A 333 -6.07 18.62 -2.21
CA TRP A 333 -6.62 17.68 -3.20
C TRP A 333 -7.06 18.39 -4.49
N HIS A 334 -7.70 19.55 -4.41
CA HIS A 334 -8.11 20.33 -5.59
C HIS A 334 -6.94 20.68 -6.53
N ARG A 335 -5.74 20.88 -6.00
CA ARG A 335 -4.54 21.21 -6.80
C ARG A 335 -3.75 19.99 -7.25
N ARG A 336 -4.23 18.77 -6.91
CA ARG A 336 -3.54 17.54 -7.29
C ARG A 336 -3.57 17.31 -8.79
N GLU A 337 -2.38 17.15 -9.38
CA GLU A 337 -2.18 16.86 -10.80
C GLU A 337 -1.33 15.62 -11.05
N ASP A 338 -0.99 14.86 -9.99
CA ASP A 338 -0.10 13.71 -10.05
C ASP A 338 -0.52 12.69 -11.10
N ARG A 339 0.40 12.37 -12.00
CA ARG A 339 0.25 11.33 -13.04
C ARG A 339 1.59 10.68 -13.38
N TYR A 340 2.43 10.49 -12.35
CA TYR A 340 3.81 10.02 -12.50
C TYR A 340 3.96 8.83 -13.45
N SER A 341 3.16 7.75 -13.27
CA SER A 341 3.29 6.55 -14.09
C SER A 341 3.00 6.79 -15.58
N GLN A 342 2.18 7.81 -15.93
CA GLN A 342 1.89 8.19 -17.32
C GLN A 342 3.01 8.99 -17.96
N ILE A 343 3.77 9.73 -17.15
CA ILE A 343 4.87 10.61 -17.64
C ILE A 343 6.24 10.07 -17.24
N ARG A 344 6.32 8.80 -16.86
CA ARG A 344 7.60 8.16 -16.48
C ARG A 344 8.58 8.20 -17.64
N THR A 345 9.81 8.60 -17.32
CA THR A 345 11.00 8.55 -18.19
C THR A 345 12.16 7.96 -17.40
N ASP A 346 13.25 7.63 -18.06
CA ASP A 346 14.48 7.19 -17.39
C ASP A 346 15.01 8.22 -16.38
N GLU A 347 14.81 9.50 -16.66
CA GLU A 347 15.21 10.59 -15.75
C GLU A 347 14.32 10.66 -14.53
N THR A 348 12.99 10.61 -14.71
CA THR A 348 12.04 10.65 -13.58
C THR A 348 12.14 9.38 -12.72
N ALA A 349 12.49 8.24 -13.31
CA ALA A 349 12.72 6.99 -12.57
C ALA A 349 13.90 7.11 -11.59
N LYS A 350 14.93 7.89 -11.94
CA LYS A 350 16.12 8.16 -11.09
C LYS A 350 15.90 9.30 -10.10
N ALA A 351 14.83 10.08 -10.24
CA ALA A 351 14.54 11.17 -9.33
C ALA A 351 14.29 10.65 -7.91
N ARG A 352 14.68 11.44 -6.91
CA ARG A 352 14.43 11.12 -5.50
C ARG A 352 12.92 10.98 -5.27
N LYS A 353 12.53 9.95 -4.53
CA LYS A 353 11.16 9.69 -4.08
C LYS A 353 11.18 9.30 -2.61
N VAL A 354 10.07 9.53 -1.93
CA VAL A 354 9.89 9.02 -0.57
C VAL A 354 9.75 7.51 -0.61
N GLU A 355 10.37 6.83 0.36
CA GLU A 355 10.35 5.37 0.40
C GLU A 355 8.93 4.81 0.62
N MET A 356 8.62 3.76 -0.12
CA MET A 356 7.30 3.13 -0.08
C MET A 356 6.93 2.61 1.31
N SER A 357 7.89 2.07 2.03
CA SER A 357 7.73 1.60 3.41
C SER A 357 7.31 2.69 4.39
N PHE A 358 7.63 3.95 4.10
CA PHE A 358 7.30 5.10 4.93
C PHE A 358 5.90 5.65 4.66
N ILE A 359 5.44 5.62 3.41
CA ILE A 359 4.15 6.19 2.99
C ILE A 359 3.07 5.14 2.69
N GLY A 360 3.38 3.88 2.90
CA GLY A 360 2.48 2.76 2.71
C GLY A 360 2.29 2.36 1.23
N GLY A 361 2.81 1.21 0.91
CA GLY A 361 2.71 0.58 -0.41
C GLY A 361 1.36 -0.04 -0.75
#